data_048e4b7940d55bfce84aa2c27b5be3f5
#
_entry.id   048e4b7940d55bfce84aa2c27b5be3f5
#
_cell.length_a   1.000
_cell.length_b   1.000
_cell.length_c   1.000
_cell.angle_alpha   90.00
_cell.angle_beta   90.00
_cell.angle_gamma   90.00
#
_symmetry.space_group_name_H-M   'P 1'
#
loop_
_entity.id
_entity.type
_entity.pdbx_description
1 polymer ?
#
loop_
_entity_poly.entity_id
_entity_poly.type
_entity_poly.pdbx_seq_one_letter_code
_entity_poly.pdbx_strand_id
1 'polypeptide(L)'
;MADRITANLPARDFDATERFYAALGFAATWKDEGWMILRRGPLELEFFPHPDLDPWSSWFSACVRVDDPDALHREWSAAGISNDDRAIPRLTGFFKPGAAPRMFALVDENGSLLRVMGNG
;
A
#
# COMPACT_ATOMS: atom_id res chain seq x y z
N MET A 1 24.24 5.39 -6.32
CA MET A 1 22.80 5.26 -6.01
C MET A 1 22.18 6.63 -5.89
N ALA A 2 21.03 6.83 -6.49
CA ALA A 2 20.33 8.10 -6.36
C ALA A 2 19.75 8.24 -4.95
N ASP A 3 19.72 9.47 -4.46
CA ASP A 3 19.00 9.77 -3.23
C ASP A 3 17.50 9.56 -3.47
N ARG A 4 16.78 9.13 -2.45
CA ARG A 4 15.34 8.92 -2.53
C ARG A 4 14.68 9.04 -1.16
N ILE A 5 13.39 9.19 -1.19
CA ILE A 5 12.53 9.13 -0.01
C ILE A 5 11.62 7.90 -0.19
N THR A 6 11.49 7.09 0.85
CA THR A 6 10.59 5.94 0.85
C THR A 6 9.47 6.14 1.85
N ALA A 7 8.34 5.46 1.62
CA ALA A 7 7.27 5.42 2.61
C ALA A 7 7.69 4.52 3.77
N ASN A 8 7.35 4.92 5.00
CA ASN A 8 7.62 4.13 6.18
C ASN A 8 6.31 3.85 6.91
N LEU A 9 5.85 2.61 6.83
CA LEU A 9 4.52 2.21 7.28
C LEU A 9 4.61 1.20 8.41
N PRO A 10 3.60 1.16 9.30
CA PRO A 10 3.58 0.20 10.39
C PRO A 10 3.10 -1.17 9.92
N ALA A 11 3.58 -2.22 10.58
CA ALA A 11 3.07 -3.56 10.40
C ALA A 11 2.94 -4.25 11.77
N ARG A 12 1.76 -4.79 12.05
CA ARG A 12 1.51 -5.55 13.28
C ARG A 12 2.23 -6.88 13.28
N ASP A 13 2.36 -7.48 12.09
CA ASP A 13 2.99 -8.76 11.86
C ASP A 13 3.62 -8.74 10.46
N PHE A 14 4.95 -8.80 10.40
CA PHE A 14 5.67 -8.73 9.14
C PHE A 14 5.30 -9.86 8.17
N ASP A 15 5.10 -11.07 8.67
CA ASP A 15 4.75 -12.21 7.79
C ASP A 15 3.38 -12.00 7.14
N ALA A 16 2.40 -11.53 7.89
CA ALA A 16 1.07 -11.24 7.37
C ALA A 16 1.11 -10.09 6.35
N THR A 17 1.86 -9.03 6.66
CA THR A 17 2.01 -7.88 5.75
C THR A 17 2.73 -8.28 4.47
N GLU A 18 3.77 -9.10 4.57
CA GLU A 18 4.47 -9.62 3.40
C GLU A 18 3.54 -10.44 2.50
N ARG A 19 2.72 -11.32 3.08
CA ARG A 19 1.75 -12.11 2.30
C ARG A 19 0.72 -11.24 1.60
N PHE A 20 0.22 -10.21 2.29
CA PHE A 20 -0.76 -9.29 1.70
C PHE A 20 -0.18 -8.59 0.48
N TYR A 21 1.00 -8.01 0.62
CA TYR A 21 1.62 -7.28 -0.49
C TYR A 21 2.18 -8.21 -1.57
N ALA A 22 2.53 -9.46 -1.24
CA ALA A 22 2.93 -10.44 -2.26
C ALA A 22 1.80 -10.70 -3.26
N ALA A 23 0.55 -10.73 -2.81
CA ALA A 23 -0.61 -10.85 -3.69
C ALA A 23 -0.76 -9.65 -4.63
N LEU A 24 -0.13 -8.51 -4.30
CA LEU A 24 -0.13 -7.29 -5.10
C LEU A 24 1.15 -7.10 -5.92
N GLY A 25 2.01 -8.12 -5.96
CA GLY A 25 3.22 -8.12 -6.78
C GLY A 25 4.48 -7.62 -6.09
N PHE A 26 4.44 -7.38 -4.79
CA PHE A 26 5.62 -6.96 -4.03
C PHE A 26 6.39 -8.19 -3.52
N ALA A 27 7.72 -8.05 -3.42
CA ALA A 27 8.58 -9.06 -2.84
C ALA A 27 9.52 -8.42 -1.83
N ALA A 28 9.87 -9.17 -0.78
CA ALA A 28 10.80 -8.69 0.23
C ALA A 28 12.22 -8.63 -0.33
N THR A 29 12.86 -7.49 -0.18
CA THR A 29 14.29 -7.30 -0.49
C THR A 29 15.14 -7.27 0.77
N TRP A 30 14.52 -7.01 1.89
CA TRP A 30 15.13 -7.10 3.22
C TRP A 30 14.06 -7.45 4.24
N LYS A 31 14.42 -8.28 5.21
CA LYS A 31 13.50 -8.60 6.29
C LYS A 31 14.27 -9.15 7.48
N ASP A 32 14.13 -8.50 8.61
CA ASP A 32 14.49 -9.06 9.90
C ASP A 32 13.35 -8.73 10.88
N GLU A 33 13.58 -8.91 12.16
CA GLU A 33 12.53 -8.69 13.16
C GLU A 33 12.21 -7.22 13.42
N GLY A 34 13.08 -6.30 13.01
CA GLY A 34 12.96 -4.86 13.27
C GLY A 34 12.68 -4.01 12.04
N TRP A 35 12.81 -4.56 10.82
CA TRP A 35 12.62 -3.79 9.59
C TRP A 35 12.32 -4.72 8.43
N MET A 36 11.46 -4.25 7.51
CA MET A 36 11.15 -5.00 6.30
C MET A 36 11.03 -4.05 5.12
N ILE A 37 11.59 -4.43 3.99
CA ILE A 37 11.49 -3.67 2.74
C ILE A 37 10.82 -4.55 1.70
N LEU A 38 9.72 -4.04 1.15
CA LEU A 38 8.99 -4.69 0.06
C LEU A 38 9.12 -3.85 -1.20
N ARG A 39 9.28 -4.53 -2.33
CA ARG A 39 9.51 -3.86 -3.60
C ARG A 39 8.70 -4.49 -4.73
N ARG A 40 8.14 -3.62 -5.59
CA ARG A 40 7.51 -4.00 -6.85
C ARG A 40 8.06 -3.06 -7.92
N GLY A 41 8.97 -3.55 -8.80
CA GLY A 41 9.65 -2.67 -9.76
C GLY A 41 10.32 -1.49 -9.04
N PRO A 42 10.04 -0.23 -9.44
CA PRO A 42 10.59 0.94 -8.77
C PRO A 42 9.86 1.33 -7.48
N LEU A 43 8.71 0.72 -7.19
CA LEU A 43 7.94 1.02 -5.97
C LEU A 43 8.55 0.30 -4.79
N GLU A 44 8.77 1.04 -3.71
CA GLU A 44 9.40 0.51 -2.50
C GLU A 44 8.69 1.01 -1.26
N LEU A 45 8.38 0.08 -0.36
CA LEU A 45 7.75 0.36 0.93
C LEU A 45 8.62 -0.21 2.03
N GLU A 46 8.81 0.55 3.11
CA GLU A 46 9.57 0.11 4.27
C GLU A 46 8.63 0.03 5.46
N PHE A 47 8.79 -1.01 6.26
CA PHE A 47 7.89 -1.30 7.38
C PHE A 47 8.66 -1.37 8.68
N PHE A 48 8.06 -0.82 9.73
CA PHE A 48 8.53 -0.98 11.10
C PHE A 48 7.51 -1.76 11.92
N PRO A 49 7.94 -2.50 12.97
CA PRO A 49 7.01 -3.27 13.77
C PRO A 49 6.16 -2.39 14.67
N HIS A 50 4.86 -2.64 14.69
CA HIS A 50 3.89 -1.94 15.53
C HIS A 50 2.78 -2.91 15.95
N PRO A 51 3.08 -3.88 16.83
CA PRO A 51 2.16 -4.99 17.10
C PRO A 51 0.82 -4.58 17.70
N ASP A 52 0.78 -3.47 18.43
CA ASP A 52 -0.42 -3.01 19.13
C ASP A 52 -1.24 -2.00 18.34
N LEU A 53 -0.91 -1.76 17.07
CA LEU A 53 -1.62 -0.80 16.24
C LEU A 53 -3.08 -1.21 16.06
N ASP A 54 -4.00 -0.26 16.28
CA ASP A 54 -5.39 -0.41 15.87
C ASP A 54 -5.53 0.07 14.43
N PRO A 55 -5.83 -0.83 13.46
CA PRO A 55 -5.92 -0.44 12.05
C PRO A 55 -6.97 0.63 11.78
N TRP A 56 -8.03 0.66 12.56
CA TRP A 56 -9.11 1.64 12.38
C TRP A 56 -8.72 3.04 12.87
N SER A 57 -7.64 3.15 13.63
CA SER A 57 -7.11 4.42 14.13
C SER A 57 -5.79 4.81 13.48
N SER A 58 -5.40 4.11 12.42
CA SER A 58 -4.14 4.37 11.74
C SER A 58 -4.21 5.65 10.91
N TRP A 59 -3.18 6.48 11.02
CA TRP A 59 -3.04 7.73 10.26
C TRP A 59 -1.90 7.66 9.23
N PHE A 60 -1.30 6.50 9.05
CA PHE A 60 -0.19 6.32 8.12
C PHE A 60 -0.70 6.29 6.70
N SER A 61 0.03 6.95 5.79
CA SER A 61 -0.34 6.99 4.39
C SER A 61 0.87 7.18 3.48
N ALA A 62 0.67 6.88 2.20
CA ALA A 62 1.66 7.13 1.17
C ALA A 62 0.95 7.47 -0.13
N CYS A 63 1.62 8.24 -0.99
CA CYS A 63 1.20 8.44 -2.37
C CYS A 63 2.03 7.55 -3.27
N VAL A 64 1.35 6.82 -4.15
CA VAL A 64 1.97 5.91 -5.12
C VAL A 64 1.73 6.49 -6.51
N ARG A 65 2.81 6.78 -7.23
CA ARG A 65 2.74 7.31 -8.59
C ARG A 65 3.12 6.24 -9.58
N VAL A 66 2.26 5.98 -10.56
CA VAL A 66 2.47 4.94 -11.55
C VAL A 66 2.14 5.46 -12.95
N ASP A 67 2.72 4.83 -13.97
CA ASP A 67 2.47 5.23 -15.36
C ASP A 67 1.07 4.86 -15.83
N ASP A 68 0.56 3.70 -15.39
CA ASP A 68 -0.75 3.19 -15.81
C ASP A 68 -1.57 2.75 -14.59
N PRO A 69 -2.24 3.70 -13.93
CA PRO A 69 -3.05 3.36 -12.74
C PRO A 69 -4.24 2.46 -13.08
N ASP A 70 -4.79 2.54 -14.29
CA ASP A 70 -5.91 1.68 -14.69
C ASP A 70 -5.49 0.22 -14.79
N ALA A 71 -4.32 -0.05 -15.36
CA ALA A 71 -3.78 -1.42 -15.43
C ALA A 71 -3.50 -1.97 -14.03
N LEU A 72 -2.91 -1.16 -13.16
CA LEU A 72 -2.62 -1.56 -11.79
C LEU A 72 -3.91 -1.84 -11.00
N HIS A 73 -4.92 -1.01 -11.16
CA HIS A 73 -6.22 -1.22 -10.51
C HIS A 73 -6.85 -2.54 -10.96
N ARG A 74 -6.81 -2.85 -12.26
CA ARG A 74 -7.32 -4.14 -12.77
C ARG A 74 -6.58 -5.32 -12.14
N GLU A 75 -5.26 -5.23 -12.06
CA GLU A 75 -4.44 -6.29 -11.45
C GLU A 75 -4.77 -6.48 -9.97
N TRP A 76 -4.82 -5.39 -9.21
CA TRP A 76 -5.09 -5.45 -7.77
C TRP A 76 -6.54 -5.86 -7.48
N SER A 77 -7.48 -5.50 -8.35
CA SER A 77 -8.87 -5.93 -8.22
C SER A 77 -9.03 -7.45 -8.28
N ALA A 78 -8.12 -8.13 -8.99
CA ALA A 78 -8.12 -9.59 -9.10
C ALA A 78 -7.60 -10.29 -7.83
N ALA A 79 -7.02 -9.57 -6.89
CA ALA A 79 -6.47 -10.14 -5.66
C ALA A 79 -7.53 -10.49 -4.61
N GLY A 80 -8.79 -10.16 -4.85
CA GLY A 80 -9.89 -10.53 -3.94
C GLY A 80 -10.04 -9.63 -2.72
N ILE A 81 -9.49 -8.40 -2.77
CA ILE A 81 -9.63 -7.44 -1.67
C ILE A 81 -11.04 -6.86 -1.69
N SER A 82 -11.66 -6.70 -0.51
CA SER A 82 -12.99 -6.12 -0.38
C SER A 82 -13.04 -4.69 -0.93
N ASN A 83 -14.16 -4.32 -1.55
CA ASN A 83 -14.45 -2.93 -1.92
C ASN A 83 -15.44 -2.26 -0.96
N ASP A 84 -15.80 -2.91 0.14
CA ASP A 84 -16.67 -2.33 1.15
C ASP A 84 -15.90 -1.27 1.94
N ASP A 85 -16.47 -0.05 2.03
CA ASP A 85 -15.83 1.06 2.73
C ASP A 85 -15.71 0.85 4.25
N ARG A 86 -16.35 -0.19 4.77
CA ARG A 86 -16.28 -0.60 6.18
C ARG A 86 -15.34 -1.77 6.42
N ALA A 87 -14.58 -2.17 5.41
CA ALA A 87 -13.65 -3.30 5.53
C ALA A 87 -12.20 -2.81 5.62
N ILE A 88 -11.38 -3.56 6.34
CA ILE A 88 -9.92 -3.47 6.32
C ILE A 88 -9.39 -4.89 6.10
N PRO A 89 -8.62 -5.16 5.04
CA PRO A 89 -8.21 -4.25 3.97
C PRO A 89 -9.34 -3.95 2.98
N ARG A 90 -9.16 -2.90 2.19
CA ARG A 90 -10.11 -2.58 1.11
C ARG A 90 -9.40 -1.91 -0.07
N LEU A 91 -10.03 -2.06 -1.24
CA LEU A 91 -9.57 -1.41 -2.48
C LEU A 91 -10.76 -0.63 -3.06
N THR A 92 -10.59 0.67 -3.26
CA THR A 92 -11.66 1.50 -3.81
C THR A 92 -11.68 1.46 -5.33
N GLY A 93 -12.78 1.91 -5.94
CA GLY A 93 -12.79 2.35 -7.33
C GLY A 93 -12.09 3.69 -7.48
N PHE A 94 -12.03 4.20 -8.71
CA PHE A 94 -11.46 5.51 -8.98
C PHE A 94 -12.37 6.62 -8.48
N PHE A 95 -11.75 7.70 -7.97
CA PHE A 95 -12.45 8.90 -7.54
C PHE A 95 -11.52 10.11 -7.73
N LYS A 96 -12.09 11.31 -7.70
CA LYS A 96 -11.34 12.56 -7.87
C LYS A 96 -11.79 13.55 -6.79
N PRO A 97 -11.06 13.66 -5.66
CA PRO A 97 -11.47 14.55 -4.57
C PRO A 97 -11.09 16.00 -4.91
N GLY A 98 -12.11 16.81 -5.24
CA GLY A 98 -11.92 18.23 -5.54
C GLY A 98 -10.94 18.47 -6.68
N ALA A 99 -9.92 19.31 -6.43
CA ALA A 99 -8.86 19.63 -7.39
C ALA A 99 -7.72 18.61 -7.40
N ALA A 100 -7.77 17.58 -6.54
CA ALA A 100 -6.75 16.54 -6.50
C ALA A 100 -6.77 15.68 -7.77
N PRO A 101 -5.69 14.97 -8.09
CA PRO A 101 -5.68 14.03 -9.21
C PRO A 101 -6.72 12.92 -9.03
N ARG A 102 -7.17 12.37 -10.16
CA ARG A 102 -7.93 11.13 -10.16
C ARG A 102 -7.09 10.02 -9.53
N MET A 103 -7.67 9.27 -8.61
CA MET A 103 -6.93 8.24 -7.87
C MET A 103 -7.83 7.08 -7.47
N PHE A 104 -7.22 5.98 -7.07
CA PHE A 104 -7.89 4.97 -6.25
C PHE A 104 -7.11 4.79 -4.95
N ALA A 105 -7.72 4.17 -3.96
CA ALA A 105 -7.07 3.97 -2.67
C ALA A 105 -7.04 2.49 -2.29
N LEU A 106 -5.91 2.08 -1.74
CA LEU A 106 -5.74 0.80 -1.08
C LEU A 106 -5.56 1.10 0.41
N VAL A 107 -6.38 0.47 1.26
CA VAL A 107 -6.12 0.44 2.69
C VAL A 107 -5.61 -0.96 3.01
N ASP A 108 -4.40 -1.07 3.50
CA ASP A 108 -3.82 -2.37 3.81
C ASP A 108 -4.37 -2.93 5.13
N GLU A 109 -3.96 -4.12 5.49
CA GLU A 109 -4.47 -4.80 6.69
C GLU A 109 -4.09 -4.10 8.00
N ASN A 110 -3.11 -3.20 7.96
CA ASN A 110 -2.69 -2.38 9.10
C ASN A 110 -3.38 -1.02 9.13
N GLY A 111 -4.29 -0.76 8.19
CA GLY A 111 -5.02 0.50 8.11
C GLY A 111 -4.24 1.62 7.44
N SER A 112 -3.09 1.33 6.83
CA SER A 112 -2.34 2.33 6.09
C SER A 112 -3.00 2.63 4.75
N LEU A 113 -3.08 3.91 4.41
CA LEU A 113 -3.76 4.39 3.21
C LEU A 113 -2.73 4.65 2.10
N LEU A 114 -2.84 3.92 0.99
CA LEU A 114 -2.05 4.19 -0.20
C LEU A 114 -2.96 4.82 -1.25
N ARG A 115 -2.65 6.07 -1.62
CA ARG A 115 -3.36 6.76 -2.70
C ARG A 115 -2.56 6.53 -3.98
N VAL A 116 -3.21 5.94 -4.97
CA VAL A 116 -2.56 5.56 -6.23
C VAL A 116 -3.06 6.45 -7.36
N MET A 117 -2.14 7.10 -8.06
CA MET A 117 -2.46 8.04 -9.11
C MET A 117 -1.42 8.00 -10.22
N GLY A 118 -1.77 8.54 -11.37
CA GLY A 118 -0.88 8.57 -12.52
C GLY A 118 0.22 9.62 -12.39
N ASN A 119 1.29 9.42 -13.16
CA ASN A 119 2.42 10.35 -13.22
C ASN A 119 2.16 11.59 -14.06
N GLY A 120 1.22 11.49 -14.99
CA GLY A 120 0.94 12.57 -15.94
C GLY A 120 -0.19 13.50 -15.58
#